data_51375c209bc5db649aafca1aa608dbc5
#
_entry.id   51375c209bc5db649aafca1aa608dbc5
#
_cell.length_a   1.000
_cell.length_b   1.000
_cell.length_c   1.000
_cell.angle_alpha   90.00
_cell.angle_beta   90.00
_cell.angle_gamma   90.00
#
_symmetry.space_group_name_H-M   'P 1'
#
loop_
_entity.id
_entity.type
_entity.pdbx_description
1 polymer ?
#
loop_
_entity_poly.entity_id
_entity_poly.type
_entity_poly.pdbx_seq_one_letter_code
_entity_poly.pdbx_strand_id
1 'polypeptide(L)'
;FQAYHLIAHLNATENIAHTLRMRGVPGRQAHQRALQALEQVGLGHRLEVLPRNMSGGEQQRVAVARALACAPRILLCDEPTGNLDTENSHKVLDLLLAGRAEKQSLVIITHEPDIAARCDRQLHMVDGMLVSPELTRPEELAHQTLIEPVVRGG
;
A
#
# COMPACT_ATOMS: atom_id res chain seq x y z
N PHE A 1 2.50 9.06 -4.35
CA PHE A 1 1.62 10.26 -4.26
C PHE A 1 1.56 10.78 -2.83
N GLN A 2 1.87 12.05 -2.59
CA GLN A 2 1.84 12.70 -1.27
C GLN A 2 0.41 12.79 -0.67
N ALA A 3 -0.62 12.41 -1.39
CA ALA A 3 -2.00 12.37 -0.92
C ALA A 3 -2.59 10.98 -1.14
N TYR A 4 -3.26 10.43 -0.13
CA TYR A 4 -3.85 9.08 -0.15
C TYR A 4 -5.04 8.93 -1.12
N HIS A 5 -5.39 10.00 -1.84
CA HIS A 5 -6.48 10.06 -2.83
C HIS A 5 -7.80 9.51 -2.28
N LEU A 6 -8.08 9.79 -1.01
CA LEU A 6 -9.38 9.53 -0.42
C LEU A 6 -10.37 10.58 -0.91
N ILE A 7 -11.58 10.16 -1.20
CA ILE A 7 -12.68 11.06 -1.57
C ILE A 7 -13.14 11.77 -0.30
N ALA A 8 -12.93 13.08 -0.23
CA ALA A 8 -13.03 13.87 1.01
C ALA A 8 -14.44 13.89 1.63
N HIS A 9 -15.49 13.75 0.83
CA HIS A 9 -16.88 13.75 1.30
C HIS A 9 -17.46 12.35 1.56
N LEU A 10 -16.67 11.30 1.36
CA LEU A 10 -17.01 9.92 1.70
C LEU A 10 -16.29 9.51 2.98
N ASN A 11 -16.97 8.77 3.86
CA ASN A 11 -16.34 8.19 5.04
C ASN A 11 -15.41 7.02 4.68
N ALA A 12 -14.74 6.40 5.67
CA ALA A 12 -13.80 5.31 5.45
C ALA A 12 -14.43 4.13 4.70
N THR A 13 -15.59 3.68 5.16
CA THR A 13 -16.32 2.56 4.52
C THR A 13 -16.73 2.90 3.10
N GLU A 14 -17.26 4.10 2.89
CA GLU A 14 -17.71 4.57 1.58
C GLU A 14 -16.57 4.71 0.58
N ASN A 15 -15.39 5.17 1.02
CA ASN A 15 -14.20 5.25 0.17
C ASN A 15 -13.81 3.90 -0.44
N ILE A 16 -13.90 2.84 0.34
CA ILE A 16 -13.59 1.48 -0.11
C ILE A 16 -14.76 0.93 -0.94
N ALA A 17 -15.99 1.02 -0.41
CA ALA A 17 -17.16 0.48 -1.08
C ALA A 17 -17.42 1.14 -2.45
N HIS A 18 -17.14 2.44 -2.59
CA HIS A 18 -17.23 3.16 -3.86
C HIS A 18 -16.32 2.55 -4.92
N THR A 19 -15.05 2.32 -4.58
CA THR A 19 -14.08 1.71 -5.49
C THR A 19 -14.50 0.30 -5.93
N LEU A 20 -15.01 -0.51 -4.99
CA LEU A 20 -15.52 -1.86 -5.29
C LEU A 20 -16.74 -1.83 -6.22
N ARG A 21 -17.67 -0.88 -6.01
CA ARG A 21 -18.84 -0.70 -6.89
C ARG A 21 -18.45 -0.30 -8.30
N MET A 22 -17.48 0.59 -8.45
CA MET A 22 -16.95 0.96 -9.77
C MET A 22 -16.33 -0.23 -10.52
N ARG A 23 -15.90 -1.27 -9.79
CA ARG A 23 -15.40 -2.54 -10.34
C ARG A 23 -16.51 -3.59 -10.55
N GLY A 24 -17.76 -3.21 -10.42
CA GLY A 24 -18.92 -4.08 -10.66
C GLY A 24 -19.35 -4.93 -9.46
N VAL A 25 -18.77 -4.72 -8.25
CA VAL A 25 -19.22 -5.44 -7.05
C VAL A 25 -20.57 -4.91 -6.58
N PRO A 26 -21.58 -5.78 -6.36
CA PRO A 26 -22.91 -5.36 -5.88
C PRO A 26 -22.83 -4.56 -4.57
N GLY A 27 -23.64 -3.50 -4.44
CA GLY A 27 -23.54 -2.54 -3.35
C GLY A 27 -23.49 -3.14 -1.95
N ARG A 28 -24.36 -4.14 -1.65
CA ARG A 28 -24.37 -4.85 -0.36
C ARG A 28 -23.05 -5.60 -0.12
N GLN A 29 -22.53 -6.29 -1.13
CA GLN A 29 -21.28 -7.03 -1.05
C GLN A 29 -20.08 -6.06 -0.95
N ALA A 30 -20.10 -4.95 -1.68
CA ALA A 30 -19.08 -3.91 -1.61
C ALA A 30 -18.98 -3.33 -0.19
N HIS A 31 -20.13 -3.04 0.44
CA HIS A 31 -20.18 -2.55 1.81
C HIS A 31 -19.60 -3.56 2.81
N GLN A 32 -20.00 -4.82 2.73
CA GLN A 32 -19.48 -5.88 3.61
C GLN A 32 -17.95 -6.07 3.46
N ARG A 33 -17.45 -6.09 2.23
CA ARG A 33 -15.99 -6.17 1.97
C ARG A 33 -15.26 -4.95 2.49
N ALA A 34 -15.85 -3.76 2.42
CA ALA A 34 -15.26 -2.53 2.96
C ALA A 34 -15.11 -2.60 4.48
N LEU A 35 -16.14 -3.08 5.20
CA LEU A 35 -16.07 -3.28 6.65
C LEU A 35 -14.94 -4.25 7.03
N GLN A 36 -14.88 -5.40 6.37
CA GLN A 36 -13.83 -6.40 6.60
C GLN A 36 -12.43 -5.84 6.34
N ALA A 37 -12.25 -5.09 5.26
CA ALA A 37 -10.97 -4.48 4.93
C ALA A 37 -10.53 -3.44 5.98
N LEU A 38 -11.47 -2.65 6.52
CA LEU A 38 -11.16 -1.70 7.59
C LEU A 38 -10.82 -2.40 8.90
N GLU A 39 -11.45 -3.50 9.22
CA GLU A 39 -11.09 -4.32 10.38
C GLU A 39 -9.67 -4.88 10.27
N GLN A 40 -9.31 -5.41 9.09
CA GLN A 40 -7.97 -5.95 8.84
C GLN A 40 -6.83 -4.92 9.04
N VAL A 41 -7.11 -3.64 8.80
CA VAL A 41 -6.13 -2.56 9.03
C VAL A 41 -6.29 -1.86 10.38
N GLY A 42 -7.08 -2.43 11.31
CA GLY A 42 -7.28 -1.93 12.66
C GLY A 42 -8.15 -0.65 12.74
N LEU A 43 -9.00 -0.42 11.75
CA LEU A 43 -9.89 0.76 11.67
C LEU A 43 -11.38 0.41 11.84
N GLY A 44 -11.71 -0.74 12.42
CA GLY A 44 -13.09 -1.15 12.69
C GLY A 44 -13.87 -0.19 13.60
N HIS A 45 -13.19 0.64 14.37
CA HIS A 45 -13.78 1.69 15.22
C HIS A 45 -13.92 3.06 14.50
N ARG A 46 -13.52 3.19 13.24
CA ARG A 46 -13.46 4.45 12.46
C ARG A 46 -14.28 4.42 11.17
N LEU A 47 -15.22 3.50 11.05
CA LEU A 47 -15.95 3.16 9.82
C LEU A 47 -16.64 4.36 9.15
N GLU A 48 -17.25 5.24 9.94
CA GLU A 48 -18.04 6.38 9.46
C GLU A 48 -17.28 7.72 9.52
N VAL A 49 -15.99 7.68 9.84
CA VAL A 49 -15.19 8.90 9.98
C VAL A 49 -14.76 9.40 8.60
N LEU A 50 -14.90 10.72 8.38
CA LEU A 50 -14.44 11.38 7.15
C LEU A 50 -12.92 11.55 7.15
N PRO A 51 -12.25 11.53 5.98
CA PRO A 51 -10.80 11.70 5.88
C PRO A 51 -10.24 12.91 6.63
N ARG A 52 -10.93 14.06 6.59
CA ARG A 52 -10.51 15.29 7.30
C ARG A 52 -10.40 15.14 8.82
N ASN A 53 -11.06 14.14 9.40
CA ASN A 53 -11.09 13.84 10.82
C ASN A 53 -10.20 12.64 11.18
N MET A 54 -9.34 12.21 10.26
CA MET A 54 -8.39 11.11 10.40
C MET A 54 -6.97 11.64 10.45
N SER A 55 -6.10 10.99 11.23
CA SER A 55 -4.66 11.19 11.14
C SER A 55 -4.11 10.72 9.78
N GLY A 56 -2.92 11.18 9.40
CA GLY A 56 -2.26 10.75 8.15
C GLY A 56 -2.10 9.22 8.09
N GLY A 57 -1.68 8.60 9.18
CA GLY A 57 -1.55 7.14 9.26
C GLY A 57 -2.89 6.40 9.17
N GLU A 58 -4.00 6.96 9.69
CA GLU A 58 -5.34 6.38 9.50
C GLU A 58 -5.79 6.50 8.04
N GLN A 59 -5.60 7.66 7.41
CA GLN A 59 -5.90 7.85 5.99
C GLN A 59 -5.12 6.88 5.11
N GLN A 60 -3.85 6.67 5.41
CA GLN A 60 -3.01 5.71 4.71
C GLN A 60 -3.54 4.28 4.87
N ARG A 61 -3.88 3.85 6.08
CA ARG A 61 -4.47 2.53 6.29
C ARG A 61 -5.81 2.35 5.56
N VAL A 62 -6.64 3.40 5.45
CA VAL A 62 -7.84 3.35 4.59
C VAL A 62 -7.47 3.17 3.12
N ALA A 63 -6.43 3.85 2.62
CA ALA A 63 -5.96 3.69 1.25
C ALA A 63 -5.41 2.28 0.97
N VAL A 64 -4.65 1.72 1.91
CA VAL A 64 -4.17 0.33 1.86
C VAL A 64 -5.35 -0.66 1.85
N ALA A 65 -6.30 -0.50 2.77
CA ALA A 65 -7.51 -1.33 2.83
C ALA A 65 -8.31 -1.28 1.52
N ARG A 66 -8.46 -0.09 0.92
CA ARG A 66 -9.11 0.10 -0.38
C ARG A 66 -8.40 -0.66 -1.50
N ALA A 67 -7.08 -0.64 -1.52
CA ALA A 67 -6.29 -1.35 -2.52
C ALA A 67 -6.39 -2.87 -2.36
N LEU A 68 -6.25 -3.37 -1.14
CA LEU A 68 -6.35 -4.80 -0.82
C LEU A 68 -7.76 -5.36 -1.05
N ALA A 69 -8.82 -4.62 -0.68
CA ALA A 69 -10.21 -5.05 -0.89
C ALA A 69 -10.55 -5.33 -2.36
N CYS A 70 -9.83 -4.70 -3.29
CA CYS A 70 -9.97 -4.93 -4.72
C CYS A 70 -9.39 -6.27 -5.19
N ALA A 71 -8.59 -6.95 -4.36
CA ALA A 71 -7.90 -8.19 -4.67
C ALA A 71 -7.25 -8.21 -6.08
N PRO A 72 -6.42 -7.22 -6.44
CA PRO A 72 -5.77 -7.17 -7.74
C PRO A 72 -4.72 -8.28 -7.85
N ARG A 73 -4.39 -8.71 -9.06
CA ARG A 73 -3.28 -9.66 -9.28
C ARG A 73 -1.91 -9.03 -9.01
N ILE A 74 -1.79 -7.73 -9.26
CA ILE A 74 -0.58 -6.94 -9.01
C ILE A 74 -1.01 -5.69 -8.22
N LEU A 75 -0.35 -5.44 -7.10
CA LEU A 75 -0.51 -4.23 -6.29
C LEU A 75 0.76 -3.39 -6.41
N LEU A 76 0.62 -2.16 -6.89
CA LEU A 76 1.71 -1.20 -7.01
C LEU A 76 1.62 -0.20 -5.87
N CYS A 77 2.67 -0.07 -5.10
CA CYS A 77 2.80 0.86 -3.99
C CYS A 77 3.98 1.81 -4.27
N ASP A 78 3.67 3.07 -4.45
CA ASP A 78 4.65 4.13 -4.70
C ASP A 78 4.80 4.94 -3.41
N GLU A 79 5.97 4.83 -2.78
CA GLU A 79 6.32 5.42 -1.49
C GLU A 79 5.23 5.20 -0.40
N PRO A 80 4.85 3.94 -0.12
CA PRO A 80 3.70 3.68 0.76
C PRO A 80 3.94 4.10 2.22
N THR A 81 5.17 4.48 2.57
CA THR A 81 5.61 4.83 3.92
C THR A 81 6.16 6.25 4.02
N GLY A 82 6.37 6.95 2.91
CA GLY A 82 7.14 8.18 2.80
C GLY A 82 6.67 9.39 3.63
N ASN A 83 5.51 9.34 4.29
CA ASN A 83 5.00 10.40 5.17
C ASN A 83 4.73 9.89 6.60
N LEU A 84 5.29 8.75 6.97
CA LEU A 84 5.08 8.12 8.27
C LEU A 84 6.39 8.09 9.06
N ASP A 85 6.27 8.04 10.38
CA ASP A 85 7.37 7.65 11.23
C ASP A 85 7.72 6.16 11.03
N THR A 86 8.90 5.76 11.45
CA THR A 86 9.44 4.40 11.24
C THR A 86 8.50 3.30 11.79
N GLU A 87 7.87 3.52 12.94
CA GLU A 87 6.96 2.54 13.54
C GLU A 87 5.71 2.34 12.69
N ASN A 88 5.11 3.41 12.19
CA ASN A 88 3.95 3.35 11.32
C ASN A 88 4.30 2.83 9.92
N SER A 89 5.51 3.11 9.41
CA SER A 89 6.04 2.54 8.16
C SER A 89 6.05 1.01 8.20
N HIS A 90 6.62 0.43 9.26
CA HIS A 90 6.62 -1.02 9.44
C HIS A 90 5.21 -1.61 9.55
N LYS A 91 4.30 -0.96 10.27
CA LYS A 91 2.90 -1.39 10.38
C LYS A 91 2.19 -1.42 9.02
N VAL A 92 2.41 -0.40 8.20
CA VAL A 92 1.82 -0.35 6.84
C VAL A 92 2.39 -1.46 5.95
N LEU A 93 3.70 -1.72 6.02
CA LEU A 93 4.32 -2.82 5.27
C LEU A 93 3.76 -4.18 5.74
N ASP A 94 3.64 -4.40 7.06
CA ASP A 94 3.04 -5.62 7.62
C ASP A 94 1.61 -5.84 7.10
N LEU A 95 0.80 -4.78 7.04
CA LEU A 95 -0.56 -4.84 6.49
C LEU A 95 -0.56 -5.21 5.00
N LEU A 96 0.35 -4.64 4.20
CA LEU A 96 0.49 -4.96 2.77
C LEU A 96 0.92 -6.42 2.56
N LEU A 97 1.89 -6.91 3.34
CA LEU A 97 2.39 -8.27 3.26
C LEU A 97 1.36 -9.30 3.75
N ALA A 98 0.70 -9.04 4.90
CA ALA A 98 -0.28 -9.93 5.49
C ALA A 98 -1.63 -9.93 4.74
N GLY A 99 -2.06 -8.77 4.22
CA GLY A 99 -3.32 -8.63 3.49
C GLY A 99 -3.29 -9.13 2.05
N ARG A 100 -2.12 -9.53 1.58
CA ARG A 100 -1.89 -10.04 0.22
C ARG A 100 -2.56 -11.40 0.00
N ALA A 101 -3.29 -11.54 -1.11
CA ALA A 101 -3.79 -12.85 -1.55
C ALA A 101 -2.62 -13.76 -2.00
N GLU A 102 -2.80 -15.08 -1.91
CA GLU A 102 -1.75 -16.09 -2.16
C GLU A 102 -1.04 -15.95 -3.52
N LYS A 103 -1.76 -15.48 -4.56
CA LYS A 103 -1.22 -15.29 -5.92
C LYS A 103 -1.11 -13.81 -6.32
N GLN A 104 -1.03 -12.92 -5.35
CA GLN A 104 -0.90 -11.49 -5.60
C GLN A 104 0.58 -11.07 -5.57
N SER A 105 1.02 -10.42 -6.63
CA SER A 105 2.34 -9.76 -6.66
C SER A 105 2.22 -8.37 -6.03
N LEU A 106 3.18 -8.04 -5.17
CA LEU A 106 3.32 -6.70 -4.56
C LEU A 106 4.61 -6.07 -5.11
N VAL A 107 4.49 -4.89 -5.70
CA VAL A 107 5.61 -4.07 -6.15
C VAL A 107 5.65 -2.82 -5.30
N ILE A 108 6.75 -2.60 -4.60
CA ILE A 108 6.96 -1.44 -3.74
C ILE A 108 8.06 -0.58 -4.35
N ILE A 109 7.79 0.69 -4.53
CA ILE A 109 8.79 1.70 -4.87
C ILE A 109 9.09 2.45 -3.59
N THR A 110 10.34 2.43 -3.16
CA THR A 110 10.76 3.09 -1.92
C THR A 110 12.24 3.49 -1.98
N HIS A 111 12.60 4.48 -1.21
CA HIS A 111 13.99 4.86 -0.93
C HIS A 111 14.44 4.42 0.48
N GLU A 112 13.59 3.71 1.23
CA GLU A 112 13.86 3.22 2.57
C GLU A 112 14.52 1.84 2.52
N PRO A 113 15.83 1.68 2.89
CA PRO A 113 16.53 0.39 2.81
C PRO A 113 15.90 -0.70 3.69
N ASP A 114 15.33 -0.30 4.85
CA ASP A 114 14.71 -1.24 5.79
C ASP A 114 13.42 -1.86 5.22
N ILE A 115 12.66 -1.08 4.44
CA ILE A 115 11.49 -1.56 3.73
C ILE A 115 11.94 -2.51 2.61
N ALA A 116 12.97 -2.08 1.87
CA ALA A 116 13.56 -2.84 0.79
C ALA A 116 14.06 -4.21 1.25
N ALA A 117 14.76 -4.27 2.35
CA ALA A 117 15.32 -5.51 2.91
C ALA A 117 14.27 -6.58 3.29
N ARG A 118 13.00 -6.19 3.38
CA ARG A 118 11.89 -7.10 3.71
C ARG A 118 11.21 -7.72 2.48
N CYS A 119 11.63 -7.33 1.30
CA CYS A 119 11.09 -7.85 0.03
C CYS A 119 11.86 -9.09 -0.43
N ASP A 120 11.18 -9.98 -1.18
CA ASP A 120 11.78 -11.22 -1.69
C ASP A 120 12.83 -10.95 -2.78
N ARG A 121 12.72 -9.82 -3.48
CA ARG A 121 13.63 -9.42 -4.56
C ARG A 121 13.73 -7.90 -4.63
N GLN A 122 14.96 -7.40 -4.86
CA GLN A 122 15.27 -5.99 -5.01
C GLN A 122 15.75 -5.67 -6.42
N LEU A 123 15.28 -4.55 -6.95
CA LEU A 123 15.74 -3.99 -8.22
C LEU A 123 16.17 -2.55 -7.97
N HIS A 124 17.39 -2.22 -8.37
CA HIS A 124 17.90 -0.86 -8.28
C HIS A 124 17.69 -0.13 -9.59
N MET A 125 17.23 1.12 -9.51
CA MET A 125 17.04 1.98 -10.67
C MET A 125 17.86 3.27 -10.51
N VAL A 126 18.66 3.59 -11.53
CA VAL A 126 19.44 4.82 -11.63
C VAL A 126 19.15 5.46 -12.98
N ASP A 127 18.77 6.72 -12.99
CA ASP A 127 18.47 7.48 -14.22
C ASP A 127 17.53 6.78 -15.19
N GLY A 128 16.50 6.10 -14.64
CA GLY A 128 15.50 5.36 -15.43
C GLY A 128 15.97 4.00 -15.94
N MET A 129 17.17 3.53 -15.59
CA MET A 129 17.71 2.24 -15.98
C MET A 129 17.81 1.30 -14.78
N LEU A 130 17.45 0.03 -14.97
CA LEU A 130 17.70 -1.03 -13.99
C LEU A 130 19.19 -1.34 -13.95
N VAL A 131 19.76 -1.33 -12.75
CA VAL A 131 21.18 -1.64 -12.53
C VAL A 131 21.31 -2.86 -11.62
N SER A 132 22.39 -3.64 -11.81
CA SER A 132 22.71 -4.73 -10.89
C SER A 132 23.26 -4.15 -9.58
N PRO A 133 22.87 -4.66 -8.40
CA PRO A 133 23.40 -4.21 -7.11
C PRO A 133 24.93 -4.31 -7.02
N GLU A 134 25.53 -5.25 -7.77
CA GLU A 134 26.98 -5.47 -7.82
C GLU A 134 27.75 -4.33 -8.51
N LEU A 135 27.06 -3.50 -9.30
CA LEU A 135 27.66 -2.38 -10.05
C LEU A 135 27.50 -1.02 -9.38
N THR A 136 26.76 -0.96 -8.29
CA THR A 136 26.48 0.29 -7.59
C THR A 136 27.37 0.44 -6.36
N ARG A 137 28.12 1.57 -6.29
CA ARG A 137 28.90 1.89 -5.09
C ARG A 137 27.96 2.23 -3.93
N PRO A 138 28.30 1.87 -2.66
CA PRO A 138 27.43 2.14 -1.50
C PRO A 138 27.03 3.62 -1.37
N GLU A 139 27.85 4.56 -1.82
CA GLU A 139 27.59 6.00 -1.79
C GLU A 139 26.54 6.44 -2.80
N GLU A 140 26.34 5.71 -3.89
CA GLU A 140 25.35 6.00 -4.93
C GLU A 140 23.96 5.44 -4.56
N LEU A 141 23.90 4.44 -3.68
CA LEU A 141 22.64 3.82 -3.19
C LEU A 141 21.85 4.75 -2.25
N ALA A 142 22.52 5.69 -1.59
CA ALA A 142 21.90 6.59 -0.61
C ALA A 142 20.90 7.61 -1.22
N HIS A 143 20.86 7.78 -2.54
CA HIS A 143 19.99 8.72 -3.25
C HIS A 143 19.08 8.06 -4.30
N GLN A 144 18.91 6.73 -4.25
CA GLN A 144 18.23 5.98 -5.31
C GLN A 144 16.85 5.51 -4.90
N THR A 145 15.91 5.57 -5.85
CA THR A 145 14.58 4.97 -5.71
C THR A 145 14.69 3.48 -5.94
N LEU A 146 14.35 2.68 -4.93
CA LEU A 146 14.31 1.22 -5.02
C LEU A 146 12.95 0.79 -5.59
N ILE A 147 12.96 0.04 -6.69
CA ILE A 147 11.77 -0.60 -7.25
C ILE A 147 11.86 -2.09 -6.96
N GLU A 148 10.92 -2.61 -6.21
CA GLU A 148 10.97 -4.00 -5.80
C GLU A 148 9.73 -4.79 -6.23
N PRO A 149 9.88 -5.76 -7.13
CA PRO A 149 8.84 -6.73 -7.37
C PRO A 149 8.93 -7.91 -6.39
N VAL A 150 7.95 -8.06 -5.53
CA VAL A 150 7.76 -9.30 -4.77
C VAL A 150 7.04 -10.29 -5.68
N VAL A 151 7.78 -11.20 -6.28
CA VAL A 151 7.21 -12.32 -7.05
C VAL A 151 7.39 -13.59 -6.22
N ARG A 152 6.31 -14.11 -5.64
CA ARG A 152 6.25 -15.54 -5.32
C ARG A 152 5.48 -16.25 -6.42
N GLY A 153 6.22 -17.00 -7.27
CA GLY A 153 5.68 -18.06 -8.06
C GLY A 153 6.03 -19.38 -7.37
N GLY A 154 5.03 -20.18 -7.11
CA GLY A 154 5.16 -21.58 -6.74
C GLY A 154 4.09 -22.34 -7.46
#